data_2c9091869515304ce7825a6c478baaa1
#
_entry.id   2c9091869515304ce7825a6c478baaa1
#
_cell.length_a   1.000
_cell.length_b   1.000
_cell.length_c   1.000
_cell.angle_alpha   90.00
_cell.angle_beta   90.00
_cell.angle_gamma   90.00
#
_symmetry.space_group_name_H-M   'P 1'
#
loop_
_entity.id
_entity.type
_entity.pdbx_description
1 polymer ?
#
loop_
_entity_poly.entity_id
_entity_poly.type
_entity_poly.pdbx_seq_one_letter_code
_entity_poly.pdbx_strand_id
1 'polypeptide(L)'
;MEARRIFEEAYHTIEKKEVAVIRNVHGFPVYDRDIISPYLMLFICHSGSSRALYDMQEVVFRPNEVAMILPNHIIRPIDSSPDYSITIIMHSFAFEQDMTQRRMTHDRNKFHKTPACRLTDEEMAQYMKAVELLEIISNTSASRFPHRHEMLLSQTDIMTEMLDACRREMDDDARMHNRTYTVFIEFCNLLAMNYRQQHEVAFYAEKAHLTTRHFSVVIKNMVGISASDYIEQYLVMHAKNLLSSRLDLSVQQISDHLGYADSSSFCRFFKRHTGLTPGEYICH
;
A
#
# COMPACT_ATOMS: atom_id res chain seq x y z
N MET A 1 8.34 -12.71 -17.30
CA MET A 1 9.17 -13.35 -16.23
C MET A 1 10.05 -12.34 -15.50
N GLU A 2 10.68 -11.41 -16.16
CA GLU A 2 11.60 -10.44 -15.54
C GLU A 2 10.90 -9.47 -14.58
N ALA A 3 9.80 -8.85 -14.98
CA ALA A 3 9.05 -7.93 -14.11
C ALA A 3 8.59 -8.60 -12.80
N ARG A 4 8.14 -9.86 -12.85
CA ARG A 4 7.73 -10.61 -11.66
C ARG A 4 8.89 -10.79 -10.67
N ARG A 5 10.07 -11.15 -11.17
CA ARG A 5 11.27 -11.29 -10.34
C ARG A 5 11.66 -9.97 -9.69
N ILE A 6 11.60 -8.86 -10.45
CA ILE A 6 11.89 -7.51 -9.93
C ILE A 6 10.93 -7.14 -8.79
N PHE A 7 9.64 -7.43 -8.94
CA PHE A 7 8.67 -7.18 -7.88
C PHE A 7 8.91 -8.05 -6.65
N GLU A 8 9.23 -9.35 -6.81
CA GLU A 8 9.57 -10.24 -5.71
C GLU A 8 10.84 -9.77 -4.98
N GLU A 9 11.87 -9.36 -5.70
CA GLU A 9 13.09 -8.75 -5.14
C GLU A 9 12.81 -7.41 -4.45
N ALA A 10 11.87 -6.62 -4.98
CA ALA A 10 11.42 -5.37 -4.38
C ALA A 10 10.74 -5.60 -3.02
N TYR A 11 9.88 -6.60 -2.92
CA TYR A 11 9.26 -7.00 -1.66
C TYR A 11 10.30 -7.43 -0.61
N HIS A 12 11.28 -8.24 -0.99
CA HIS A 12 12.39 -8.60 -0.09
C HIS A 12 13.25 -7.40 0.32
N THR A 13 13.41 -6.43 -0.58
CA THR A 13 14.18 -5.23 -0.30
C THR A 13 13.47 -4.35 0.73
N ILE A 14 12.16 -4.13 0.57
CA ILE A 14 11.40 -3.25 1.47
C ILE A 14 11.22 -3.83 2.87
N GLU A 15 11.25 -5.16 3.03
CA GLU A 15 11.25 -5.79 4.35
C GLU A 15 12.47 -5.40 5.20
N LYS A 16 13.56 -4.99 4.55
CA LYS A 16 14.84 -4.61 5.19
C LYS A 16 15.11 -3.11 5.19
N LYS A 17 14.28 -2.33 4.50
CA LYS A 17 14.45 -0.87 4.34
C LYS A 17 13.16 -0.16 4.69
N GLU A 18 13.26 1.11 5.03
CA GLU A 18 12.11 1.99 5.26
C GLU A 18 11.47 2.43 3.95
N VAL A 19 12.31 2.75 2.96
CA VAL A 19 11.92 3.15 1.61
C VAL A 19 12.82 2.43 0.61
N ALA A 20 12.25 1.91 -0.46
CA ALA A 20 12.97 1.33 -1.59
C ALA A 20 12.60 2.05 -2.89
N VAL A 21 13.59 2.38 -3.71
CA VAL A 21 13.44 2.93 -5.06
C VAL A 21 13.97 1.90 -6.05
N ILE A 22 13.13 1.48 -6.99
CA ILE A 22 13.45 0.47 -8.00
C ILE A 22 13.26 1.11 -9.37
N ARG A 23 14.35 1.25 -10.11
CA ARG A 23 14.36 1.92 -11.41
C ARG A 23 14.33 0.91 -12.56
N ASN A 24 13.94 1.39 -13.73
CA ASN A 24 14.00 0.64 -14.99
C ASN A 24 13.22 -0.69 -14.94
N VAL A 25 12.04 -0.65 -14.34
CA VAL A 25 11.12 -1.79 -14.36
C VAL A 25 10.39 -1.79 -15.69
N HIS A 26 10.61 -2.83 -16.49
CA HIS A 26 9.99 -2.98 -17.81
C HIS A 26 8.84 -3.99 -17.74
N GLY A 27 7.69 -3.58 -18.26
CA GLY A 27 6.47 -4.36 -18.20
C GLY A 27 5.81 -4.35 -16.81
N PHE A 28 4.57 -4.80 -16.76
CA PHE A 28 3.86 -5.05 -15.51
C PHE A 28 3.71 -6.56 -15.34
N PRO A 29 4.00 -7.14 -14.16
CA PRO A 29 3.82 -8.57 -13.98
C PRO A 29 2.33 -8.88 -14.07
N VAL A 30 1.91 -9.58 -15.13
CA VAL A 30 0.55 -10.09 -15.25
C VAL A 30 0.41 -11.27 -14.29
N TYR A 31 -0.49 -11.15 -13.35
CA TYR A 31 -0.86 -12.23 -12.44
C TYR A 31 -2.30 -12.67 -12.75
N ASP A 32 -2.55 -13.98 -12.74
CA ASP A 32 -3.90 -14.55 -12.88
C ASP A 32 -4.77 -14.32 -11.64
N ARG A 33 -4.31 -13.52 -10.69
CA ARG A 33 -4.98 -13.24 -9.42
C ARG A 33 -4.80 -11.79 -8.98
N ASP A 34 -5.70 -11.35 -8.12
CA ASP A 34 -5.60 -10.07 -7.45
C ASP A 34 -4.36 -10.00 -6.54
N ILE A 35 -3.70 -8.85 -6.57
CA ILE A 35 -2.58 -8.53 -5.69
C ILE A 35 -3.09 -7.53 -4.66
N ILE A 36 -2.94 -7.88 -3.39
CA ILE A 36 -3.12 -6.93 -2.29
C ILE A 36 -1.73 -6.63 -1.75
N SER A 37 -1.25 -5.41 -1.94
CA SER A 37 0.04 -5.01 -1.40
C SER A 37 -0.11 -4.45 0.01
N PRO A 38 0.73 -4.90 0.97
CA PRO A 38 0.78 -4.29 2.29
C PRO A 38 1.48 -2.93 2.28
N TYR A 39 2.15 -2.61 1.20
CA TYR A 39 3.03 -1.47 1.07
C TYR A 39 2.36 -0.37 0.26
N LEU A 40 2.59 0.89 0.64
CA LEU A 40 2.36 2.00 -0.26
C LEU A 40 3.36 1.91 -1.40
N MET A 41 2.86 2.04 -2.63
CA MET A 41 3.70 2.06 -3.83
C MET A 41 3.39 3.29 -4.66
N LEU A 42 4.45 3.95 -5.13
CA LEU A 42 4.34 4.98 -6.17
C LEU A 42 4.88 4.39 -7.47
N PHE A 43 4.10 4.48 -8.53
CA PHE A 43 4.50 4.11 -9.89
C PHE A 43 4.69 5.37 -10.71
N ILE A 44 5.90 5.60 -11.19
CA ILE A 44 6.26 6.73 -12.05
C ILE A 44 6.45 6.19 -13.45
N CYS A 45 5.54 6.53 -14.38
CA CYS A 45 5.59 6.05 -15.74
C CYS A 45 6.47 6.96 -16.60
N HIS A 46 7.50 6.36 -17.24
CA HIS A 46 8.44 7.05 -18.11
C HIS A 46 8.09 6.90 -19.58
N SER A 47 7.66 5.71 -19.99
CA SER A 47 7.31 5.41 -21.37
C SER A 47 6.25 4.31 -21.45
N GLY A 48 5.61 4.20 -22.60
CA GLY A 48 4.57 3.22 -22.85
C GLY A 48 3.31 3.44 -22.03
N SER A 49 2.51 2.39 -21.89
CA SER A 49 1.28 2.44 -21.07
C SER A 49 0.99 1.07 -20.47
N SER A 50 0.24 1.07 -19.36
CA SER A 50 -0.27 -0.15 -18.74
C SER A 50 -1.71 0.03 -18.31
N ARG A 51 -2.50 -1.06 -18.38
CA ARG A 51 -3.85 -1.14 -17.83
C ARG A 51 -3.87 -2.06 -16.62
N ALA A 52 -4.61 -1.64 -15.61
CA ALA A 52 -4.84 -2.43 -14.42
C ALA A 52 -6.25 -2.19 -13.88
N LEU A 53 -6.78 -3.14 -13.12
CA LEU A 53 -7.90 -2.87 -12.22
C LEU A 53 -7.33 -2.43 -10.88
N TYR A 54 -7.76 -1.29 -10.41
CA TYR A 54 -7.49 -0.77 -9.07
C TYR A 54 -8.84 -0.67 -8.34
N ASP A 55 -9.04 -1.50 -7.32
CA ASP A 55 -10.33 -1.63 -6.61
C ASP A 55 -11.52 -1.79 -7.57
N MET A 56 -11.41 -2.70 -8.55
CA MET A 56 -12.43 -2.99 -9.56
C MET A 56 -12.66 -1.89 -10.62
N GLN A 57 -11.94 -0.78 -10.57
CA GLN A 57 -11.97 0.27 -11.60
C GLN A 57 -10.78 0.11 -12.55
N GLU A 58 -11.04 0.13 -13.85
CA GLU A 58 -9.97 0.12 -14.84
C GLU A 58 -9.23 1.46 -14.81
N VAL A 59 -7.93 1.38 -14.62
CA VAL A 59 -7.00 2.52 -14.64
C VAL A 59 -5.96 2.30 -15.73
N VAL A 60 -5.59 3.38 -16.39
CA VAL A 60 -4.55 3.37 -17.43
C VAL A 60 -3.43 4.28 -16.98
N PHE A 61 -2.23 3.75 -16.89
CA PHE A 61 -1.02 4.50 -16.57
C PHE A 61 -0.31 4.90 -17.85
N ARG A 62 0.06 6.17 -18.00
CA ARG A 62 0.65 6.76 -19.18
C ARG A 62 1.94 7.51 -18.83
N PRO A 63 2.79 7.85 -19.81
CA PRO A 63 3.98 8.66 -19.57
C PRO A 63 3.64 9.98 -18.84
N ASN A 64 4.55 10.39 -17.97
CA ASN A 64 4.40 11.55 -17.10
C ASN A 64 3.27 11.43 -16.06
N GLU A 65 2.80 10.21 -15.77
CA GLU A 65 1.88 9.97 -14.66
C GLU A 65 2.61 9.35 -13.47
N VAL A 66 2.26 9.83 -12.29
CA VAL A 66 2.64 9.25 -10.99
C VAL A 66 1.39 8.68 -10.36
N ALA A 67 1.36 7.38 -10.16
CA ALA A 67 0.25 6.70 -9.49
C ALA A 67 0.65 6.30 -8.07
N MET A 68 -0.21 6.59 -7.12
CA MET A 68 -0.08 6.16 -5.72
C MET A 68 -1.04 5.01 -5.45
N ILE A 69 -0.47 3.86 -5.19
CA ILE A 69 -1.20 2.66 -4.79
C ILE A 69 -1.12 2.55 -3.27
N LEU A 70 -2.24 2.72 -2.63
CA LEU A 70 -2.31 2.72 -1.17
C LEU A 70 -2.23 1.29 -0.62
N PRO A 71 -1.76 1.12 0.64
CA PRO A 71 -1.72 -0.18 1.26
C PRO A 71 -3.10 -0.83 1.29
N ASN A 72 -3.13 -2.14 1.06
CA ASN A 72 -4.31 -3.00 1.12
C ASN A 72 -5.37 -2.78 0.03
N HIS A 73 -5.06 -1.96 -0.96
CA HIS A 73 -5.88 -1.87 -2.15
C HIS A 73 -5.57 -3.03 -3.09
N ILE A 74 -6.60 -3.42 -3.85
CA ILE A 74 -6.49 -4.50 -4.83
C ILE A 74 -6.00 -3.93 -6.13
N ILE A 75 -4.90 -4.47 -6.66
CA ILE A 75 -4.44 -4.20 -8.01
C ILE A 75 -4.36 -5.50 -8.82
N ARG A 76 -4.95 -5.46 -10.01
CA ARG A 76 -4.85 -6.55 -10.99
C ARG A 76 -4.31 -5.99 -12.29
N PRO A 77 -3.06 -6.24 -12.64
CA PRO A 77 -2.51 -5.90 -13.94
C PRO A 77 -3.28 -6.63 -15.06
N ILE A 78 -3.63 -5.91 -16.12
CA ILE A 78 -4.32 -6.44 -17.30
C ILE A 78 -3.30 -6.65 -18.42
N ASP A 79 -2.63 -5.57 -18.82
CA ASP A 79 -1.59 -5.59 -19.85
C ASP A 79 -0.66 -4.37 -19.74
N SER A 80 0.41 -4.40 -20.53
CA SER A 80 1.29 -3.26 -20.74
C SER A 80 1.85 -3.27 -22.15
N SER A 81 2.14 -2.08 -22.70
CA SER A 81 2.83 -1.96 -23.97
C SER A 81 4.28 -2.47 -23.86
N PRO A 82 4.89 -2.90 -24.98
CA PRO A 82 6.27 -3.45 -24.97
C PRO A 82 7.34 -2.47 -24.47
N ASP A 83 7.09 -1.18 -24.64
CA ASP A 83 7.98 -0.08 -24.23
C ASP A 83 7.65 0.47 -22.85
N TYR A 84 6.73 -0.17 -22.09
CA TYR A 84 6.36 0.26 -20.76
C TYR A 84 7.54 0.22 -19.80
N SER A 85 7.86 1.36 -19.22
CA SER A 85 8.95 1.53 -18.26
C SER A 85 8.53 2.43 -17.12
N ILE A 86 8.81 1.96 -15.90
CA ILE A 86 8.45 2.67 -14.65
C ILE A 86 9.60 2.69 -13.65
N THR A 87 9.53 3.68 -12.76
CA THR A 87 10.19 3.63 -11.45
C THR A 87 9.15 3.32 -10.37
N ILE A 88 9.49 2.44 -9.45
CA ILE A 88 8.65 2.09 -8.31
C ILE A 88 9.31 2.61 -7.04
N ILE A 89 8.53 3.31 -6.21
CA ILE A 89 8.93 3.64 -4.84
C ILE A 89 8.01 2.87 -3.91
N MET A 90 8.60 2.19 -2.93
CA MET A 90 7.85 1.43 -1.92
C MET A 90 8.17 1.96 -0.54
N HIS A 91 7.15 2.07 0.31
CA HIS A 91 7.31 2.37 1.74
C HIS A 91 7.07 1.13 2.56
N SER A 92 7.96 0.85 3.52
CA SER A 92 7.72 -0.22 4.50
C SER A 92 6.49 0.14 5.35
N PHE A 93 5.91 -0.90 5.95
CA PHE A 93 4.73 -0.70 6.79
C PHE A 93 5.01 0.23 7.99
N ALA A 94 6.14 0.05 8.66
CA ALA A 94 6.52 0.89 9.81
C ALA A 94 6.69 2.35 9.38
N PHE A 95 7.40 2.59 8.28
CA PHE A 95 7.58 3.93 7.73
C PHE A 95 6.24 4.59 7.37
N GLU A 96 5.31 3.82 6.79
CA GLU A 96 4.00 4.33 6.43
C GLU A 96 3.13 4.67 7.65
N GLN A 97 3.29 3.95 8.77
CA GLN A 97 2.65 4.33 10.03
C GLN A 97 3.16 5.69 10.55
N ASP A 98 4.48 5.91 10.53
CA ASP A 98 5.08 7.18 10.96
C ASP A 98 4.65 8.33 10.05
N MET A 99 4.61 8.12 8.74
CA MET A 99 4.06 9.08 7.76
C MET A 99 2.60 9.41 8.05
N THR A 100 1.78 8.41 8.38
CA THR A 100 0.36 8.59 8.68
C THR A 100 0.15 9.42 9.95
N GLN A 101 0.92 9.15 11.01
CA GLN A 101 0.87 9.93 12.24
C GLN A 101 1.29 11.40 12.02
N ARG A 102 2.34 11.61 11.23
CA ARG A 102 2.85 12.96 10.89
C ARG A 102 1.86 13.77 10.05
N ARG A 103 1.10 13.11 9.19
CA ARG A 103 0.19 13.73 8.21
C ARG A 103 -1.30 13.60 8.54
N MET A 104 -1.66 13.50 9.80
CA MET A 104 -3.08 13.38 10.21
C MET A 104 -4.02 14.47 9.64
N THR A 105 -3.47 15.55 9.10
CA THR A 105 -4.21 16.68 8.50
C THR A 105 -4.33 16.63 6.98
N HIS A 106 -3.63 15.72 6.27
CA HIS A 106 -3.63 15.66 4.82
C HIS A 106 -4.72 14.70 4.32
N ASP A 107 -5.52 15.17 3.36
CA ASP A 107 -6.62 14.40 2.78
C ASP A 107 -6.09 13.36 1.79
N ARG A 108 -5.68 12.19 2.31
CA ARG A 108 -5.30 11.02 1.50
C ARG A 108 -6.45 10.50 0.64
N ASN A 109 -7.69 10.89 0.92
CA ASN A 109 -8.86 10.45 0.17
C ASN A 109 -8.79 10.85 -1.31
N LYS A 110 -7.99 11.86 -1.65
CA LYS A 110 -7.77 12.27 -3.04
C LYS A 110 -7.11 11.17 -3.88
N PHE A 111 -6.14 10.43 -3.31
CA PHE A 111 -5.43 9.36 -4.02
C PHE A 111 -6.27 8.09 -4.20
N HIS A 112 -7.31 7.90 -3.41
CA HIS A 112 -8.23 6.79 -3.58
C HIS A 112 -9.14 6.96 -4.80
N LYS A 113 -9.54 8.19 -5.13
CA LYS A 113 -10.46 8.46 -6.25
C LYS A 113 -9.75 8.44 -7.60
N THR A 114 -8.55 8.97 -7.64
CA THR A 114 -7.75 9.06 -8.85
C THR A 114 -6.31 8.68 -8.48
N PRO A 115 -5.93 7.40 -8.62
CA PRO A 115 -4.62 6.94 -8.17
C PRO A 115 -3.46 7.59 -8.93
N ALA A 116 -3.70 8.07 -10.16
CA ALA A 116 -2.70 8.69 -11.00
C ALA A 116 -2.86 10.21 -11.07
N CYS A 117 -1.74 10.90 -11.07
CA CYS A 117 -1.61 12.34 -11.31
C CYS A 117 -0.70 12.55 -12.52
N ARG A 118 -1.13 13.34 -13.50
CA ARG A 118 -0.32 13.66 -14.67
C ARG A 118 0.48 14.94 -14.40
N LEU A 119 1.77 14.86 -14.65
CA LEU A 119 2.72 15.95 -14.52
C LEU A 119 3.08 16.49 -15.93
N THR A 120 3.41 17.77 -16.01
CA THR A 120 4.10 18.32 -17.18
C THR A 120 5.53 17.77 -17.26
N ASP A 121 6.20 17.93 -18.40
CA ASP A 121 7.59 17.50 -18.55
C ASP A 121 8.51 18.18 -17.52
N GLU A 122 8.27 19.46 -17.22
CA GLU A 122 9.03 20.22 -16.24
C GLU A 122 8.79 19.70 -14.81
N GLU A 123 7.53 19.49 -14.42
CA GLU A 123 7.17 18.96 -13.11
C GLU A 123 7.72 17.55 -12.92
N MET A 124 7.65 16.69 -13.96
CA MET A 124 8.24 15.36 -13.91
C MET A 124 9.76 15.42 -13.72
N ALA A 125 10.45 16.33 -14.43
CA ALA A 125 11.88 16.50 -14.25
C ALA A 125 12.24 16.97 -12.83
N GLN A 126 11.44 17.85 -12.23
CA GLN A 126 11.60 18.28 -10.84
C GLN A 126 11.31 17.14 -9.86
N TYR A 127 10.21 16.41 -10.10
CA TYR A 127 9.83 15.25 -9.26
C TYR A 127 10.91 14.17 -9.28
N MET A 128 11.51 13.89 -10.42
CA MET A 128 12.59 12.90 -10.54
C MET A 128 13.87 13.29 -9.79
N LYS A 129 14.16 14.60 -9.64
CA LYS A 129 15.25 15.07 -8.75
C LYS A 129 14.94 14.78 -7.28
N ALA A 130 13.67 14.94 -6.88
CA ALA A 130 13.24 14.58 -5.53
C ALA A 130 13.32 13.07 -5.29
N VAL A 131 12.99 12.24 -6.28
CA VAL A 131 13.17 10.79 -6.25
C VAL A 131 14.64 10.40 -6.10
N GLU A 132 15.53 11.07 -6.83
CA GLU A 132 16.98 10.82 -6.74
C GLU A 132 17.50 11.12 -5.32
N LEU A 133 17.08 12.23 -4.73
CA LEU A 133 17.45 12.56 -3.35
C LEU A 133 16.90 11.53 -2.36
N LEU A 134 15.66 11.10 -2.51
CA LEU A 134 15.06 10.05 -1.69
C LEU A 134 15.89 8.75 -1.76
N GLU A 135 16.30 8.36 -2.96
CA GLU A 135 17.11 7.16 -3.20
C GLU A 135 18.49 7.27 -2.54
N ILE A 136 19.15 8.42 -2.64
CA ILE A 136 20.43 8.71 -1.98
C ILE A 136 20.27 8.57 -0.46
N ILE A 137 19.24 9.16 0.14
CA ILE A 137 19.00 9.08 1.57
C ILE A 137 18.74 7.62 1.98
N SER A 138 17.87 6.92 1.24
CA SER A 138 17.52 5.52 1.53
C SER A 138 18.71 4.58 1.46
N ASN A 139 19.63 4.79 0.52
CA ASN A 139 20.82 3.93 0.33
C ASN A 139 22.00 4.33 1.22
N THR A 140 21.93 5.45 1.93
CA THR A 140 23.01 5.91 2.81
C THR A 140 22.87 5.27 4.20
N SER A 141 23.96 4.83 4.79
CA SER A 141 23.96 4.22 6.12
C SER A 141 23.60 5.22 7.22
N ALA A 142 23.02 4.72 8.31
CA ALA A 142 22.68 5.53 9.48
C ALA A 142 23.95 6.14 10.15
N SER A 143 25.12 5.53 9.99
CA SER A 143 26.39 6.10 10.49
C SER A 143 26.77 7.38 9.76
N ARG A 144 26.43 7.53 8.48
CA ARG A 144 26.65 8.75 7.70
C ARG A 144 25.52 9.75 7.84
N PHE A 145 24.28 9.29 7.94
CA PHE A 145 23.08 10.10 8.17
C PHE A 145 22.41 9.69 9.48
N PRO A 146 22.84 10.21 10.64
CA PRO A 146 22.25 9.84 11.94
C PRO A 146 20.75 10.06 12.04
N HIS A 147 20.20 11.04 11.32
CA HIS A 147 18.79 11.38 11.25
C HIS A 147 18.16 10.90 9.93
N ARG A 148 18.64 9.79 9.36
CA ARG A 148 18.15 9.28 8.06
C ARG A 148 16.65 9.08 8.02
N HIS A 149 16.07 8.55 9.08
CA HIS A 149 14.62 8.35 9.20
C HIS A 149 13.85 9.67 9.02
N GLU A 150 14.22 10.71 9.77
CA GLU A 150 13.59 12.03 9.66
C GLU A 150 13.81 12.70 8.29
N MET A 151 14.95 12.44 7.67
CA MET A 151 15.23 12.91 6.31
C MET A 151 14.31 12.21 5.29
N LEU A 152 14.11 10.89 5.41
CA LEU A 152 13.19 10.15 4.57
C LEU A 152 11.74 10.63 4.72
N LEU A 153 11.28 10.83 5.97
CA LEU A 153 9.94 11.38 6.24
C LEU A 153 9.78 12.75 5.58
N SER A 154 10.74 13.66 5.77
CA SER A 154 10.67 15.03 5.23
C SER A 154 10.72 15.04 3.71
N GLN A 155 11.57 14.20 3.10
CA GLN A 155 11.67 14.08 1.63
C GLN A 155 10.37 13.52 1.03
N THR A 156 9.76 12.53 1.69
CA THR A 156 8.47 11.98 1.27
C THR A 156 7.35 13.02 1.42
N ASP A 157 7.40 13.86 2.45
CA ASP A 157 6.48 14.99 2.61
C ASP A 157 6.55 15.97 1.44
N ILE A 158 7.76 16.38 1.06
CA ILE A 158 7.98 17.26 -0.09
C ILE A 158 7.41 16.65 -1.36
N MET A 159 7.71 15.38 -1.63
CA MET A 159 7.22 14.67 -2.82
C MET A 159 5.69 14.57 -2.87
N THR A 160 5.05 14.36 -1.73
CA THR A 160 3.58 14.32 -1.67
C THR A 160 2.97 15.68 -1.89
N GLU A 161 3.55 16.75 -1.33
CA GLU A 161 3.10 18.14 -1.58
C GLU A 161 3.23 18.53 -3.05
N MET A 162 4.30 18.08 -3.73
CA MET A 162 4.45 18.28 -5.19
C MET A 162 3.29 17.62 -5.96
N LEU A 163 2.92 16.38 -5.62
CA LEU A 163 1.79 15.71 -6.26
C LEU A 163 0.45 16.37 -5.92
N ASP A 164 0.25 16.81 -4.68
CA ASP A 164 -0.97 17.50 -4.26
C ASP A 164 -1.13 18.85 -4.97
N ALA A 165 -0.06 19.58 -5.22
CA ALA A 165 -0.08 20.82 -5.99
C ALA A 165 -0.55 20.57 -7.43
N CYS A 166 0.02 19.59 -8.12
CA CYS A 166 -0.36 19.24 -9.49
C CYS A 166 -1.83 18.77 -9.59
N ARG A 167 -2.37 18.11 -8.54
CA ARG A 167 -3.77 17.66 -8.52
C ARG A 167 -4.78 18.76 -8.36
N ARG A 168 -4.47 19.85 -7.64
CA ARG A 168 -5.41 20.97 -7.43
C ARG A 168 -5.87 21.59 -8.75
N GLU A 169 -5.05 21.47 -9.80
CA GLU A 169 -5.37 21.96 -11.13
C GLU A 169 -6.30 21.02 -11.92
N MET A 170 -6.39 19.73 -11.52
CA MET A 170 -7.19 18.70 -12.22
C MET A 170 -8.59 18.47 -11.59
N ASP A 171 -8.84 18.98 -10.39
CA ASP A 171 -9.96 18.52 -9.53
C ASP A 171 -11.33 19.20 -9.82
N ASP A 172 -11.46 20.03 -10.84
CA ASP A 172 -12.74 20.72 -11.14
C ASP A 172 -13.81 19.79 -11.78
N ASP A 173 -13.44 18.62 -12.31
CA ASP A 173 -14.38 17.74 -13.05
C ASP A 173 -14.79 16.45 -12.31
N ALA A 174 -14.23 16.13 -11.16
CA ALA A 174 -14.38 14.81 -10.50
C ALA A 174 -15.34 14.79 -9.29
N ARG A 175 -16.38 15.62 -9.25
CA ARG A 175 -17.37 15.67 -8.16
C ARG A 175 -18.47 14.62 -8.26
N MET A 176 -18.15 13.36 -8.35
CA MET A 176 -19.14 12.31 -8.12
C MET A 176 -18.84 11.59 -6.80
N HIS A 177 -19.45 12.09 -5.74
CA HIS A 177 -19.44 11.46 -4.42
C HIS A 177 -20.22 10.14 -4.48
N ASN A 178 -19.53 9.05 -4.79
CA ASN A 178 -20.10 7.73 -4.56
C ASN A 178 -19.99 7.39 -3.06
N ARG A 179 -21.11 7.45 -2.33
CA ARG A 179 -21.21 7.13 -0.90
C ARG A 179 -20.60 5.76 -0.57
N THR A 180 -20.72 4.78 -1.46
CA THR A 180 -20.14 3.45 -1.34
C THR A 180 -18.61 3.51 -1.22
N TYR A 181 -18.00 4.35 -2.06
CA TYR A 181 -16.54 4.55 -2.05
C TYR A 181 -16.08 5.25 -0.76
N THR A 182 -16.78 6.28 -0.31
CA THR A 182 -16.47 6.97 0.96
C THR A 182 -16.49 5.99 2.14
N VAL A 183 -17.51 5.13 2.22
CA VAL A 183 -17.62 4.10 3.26
C VAL A 183 -16.43 3.12 3.21
N PHE A 184 -16.01 2.72 2.01
CA PHE A 184 -14.85 1.82 1.86
C PHE A 184 -13.56 2.48 2.35
N ILE A 185 -13.31 3.74 2.00
CA ILE A 185 -12.12 4.48 2.44
C ILE A 185 -12.12 4.68 3.97
N GLU A 186 -13.25 5.06 4.54
CA GLU A 186 -13.39 5.16 5.99
C GLU A 186 -13.10 3.82 6.67
N PHE A 187 -13.57 2.72 6.08
CA PHE A 187 -13.27 1.37 6.57
C PHE A 187 -11.78 1.07 6.52
N CYS A 188 -11.08 1.33 5.40
CA CYS A 188 -9.64 1.10 5.29
C CYS A 188 -8.85 1.90 6.33
N ASN A 189 -9.21 3.16 6.53
CA ASN A 189 -8.58 4.02 7.53
C ASN A 189 -8.84 3.50 8.96
N LEU A 190 -10.10 3.15 9.27
CA LEU A 190 -10.47 2.59 10.58
C LEU A 190 -9.77 1.25 10.82
N LEU A 191 -9.66 0.40 9.81
CA LEU A 191 -8.98 -0.89 9.90
C LEU A 191 -7.49 -0.68 10.21
N ALA A 192 -6.81 0.21 9.50
CA ALA A 192 -5.42 0.54 9.75
C ALA A 192 -5.16 1.04 11.18
N MET A 193 -6.09 1.78 11.75
CA MET A 193 -5.97 2.31 13.11
C MET A 193 -6.34 1.30 14.21
N ASN A 194 -7.20 0.32 13.91
CA ASN A 194 -7.83 -0.52 14.94
C ASN A 194 -7.57 -2.02 14.78
N TYR A 195 -6.91 -2.50 13.73
CA TYR A 195 -6.75 -3.93 13.43
C TYR A 195 -6.14 -4.76 14.57
N ARG A 196 -5.38 -4.13 15.47
CA ARG A 196 -4.78 -4.79 16.63
C ARG A 196 -5.79 -5.14 17.73
N GLN A 197 -6.95 -4.52 17.74
CA GLN A 197 -7.92 -4.64 18.83
C GLN A 197 -9.30 -5.03 18.32
N GLN A 198 -9.59 -4.78 17.05
CA GLN A 198 -10.92 -4.91 16.47
C GLN A 198 -10.87 -5.77 15.21
N HIS A 199 -11.33 -7.02 15.32
CA HIS A 199 -11.37 -7.99 14.21
C HIS A 199 -12.79 -8.18 13.65
N GLU A 200 -13.80 -7.65 14.35
CA GLU A 200 -15.21 -7.88 14.03
C GLU A 200 -15.76 -6.84 13.05
N VAL A 201 -16.42 -7.30 12.00
CA VAL A 201 -17.09 -6.43 11.01
C VAL A 201 -18.07 -5.45 11.67
N ALA A 202 -18.72 -5.87 12.76
CA ALA A 202 -19.71 -5.07 13.47
C ALA A 202 -19.14 -3.73 13.97
N PHE A 203 -17.91 -3.73 14.47
CA PHE A 203 -17.23 -2.51 14.92
C PHE A 203 -17.10 -1.49 13.77
N TYR A 204 -16.65 -1.91 12.61
CA TYR A 204 -16.46 -1.02 11.45
C TYR A 204 -17.78 -0.55 10.88
N ALA A 205 -18.79 -1.42 10.86
CA ALA A 205 -20.13 -1.07 10.42
C ALA A 205 -20.75 0.00 11.32
N GLU A 206 -20.61 -0.12 12.64
CA GLU A 206 -21.08 0.87 13.62
C GLU A 206 -20.41 2.22 13.41
N LYS A 207 -19.08 2.25 13.21
CA LYS A 207 -18.32 3.47 12.94
C LYS A 207 -18.73 4.15 11.63
N ALA A 208 -19.10 3.36 10.62
CA ALA A 208 -19.63 3.86 9.35
C ALA A 208 -21.12 4.24 9.43
N HIS A 209 -21.77 4.15 10.60
CA HIS A 209 -23.19 4.38 10.80
C HIS A 209 -24.08 3.51 9.89
N LEU A 210 -23.67 2.26 9.67
CA LEU A 210 -24.38 1.27 8.84
C LEU A 210 -24.71 0.01 9.65
N THR A 211 -25.75 -0.72 9.22
CA THR A 211 -25.94 -2.09 9.70
C THR A 211 -24.81 -2.99 9.16
N THR A 212 -24.41 -4.02 9.91
CA THR A 212 -23.38 -4.98 9.50
C THR A 212 -23.68 -5.60 8.13
N ARG A 213 -24.96 -5.88 7.86
CA ARG A 213 -25.40 -6.42 6.56
C ARG A 213 -25.18 -5.42 5.41
N HIS A 214 -25.59 -4.17 5.59
CA HIS A 214 -25.41 -3.14 4.55
C HIS A 214 -23.93 -2.84 4.33
N PHE A 215 -23.16 -2.69 5.41
CA PHE A 215 -21.71 -2.51 5.36
C PHE A 215 -21.02 -3.62 4.57
N SER A 216 -21.33 -4.90 4.87
CA SER A 216 -20.76 -6.06 4.17
C SER A 216 -21.10 -6.06 2.67
N VAL A 217 -22.30 -5.63 2.30
CA VAL A 217 -22.69 -5.48 0.89
C VAL A 217 -21.87 -4.38 0.21
N VAL A 218 -21.71 -3.23 0.88
CA VAL A 218 -20.90 -2.11 0.36
C VAL A 218 -19.46 -2.56 0.11
N ILE A 219 -18.82 -3.19 1.11
CA ILE A 219 -17.44 -3.64 0.98
C ILE A 219 -17.31 -4.70 -0.12
N LYS A 220 -18.20 -5.71 -0.13
CA LYS A 220 -18.16 -6.75 -1.16
C LYS A 220 -18.33 -6.20 -2.59
N ASN A 221 -19.18 -5.20 -2.77
CA ASN A 221 -19.37 -4.56 -4.07
C ASN A 221 -18.13 -3.75 -4.50
N MET A 222 -17.37 -3.22 -3.54
CA MET A 222 -16.15 -2.45 -3.82
C MET A 222 -14.95 -3.34 -4.16
N VAL A 223 -14.76 -4.43 -3.40
CA VAL A 223 -13.51 -5.21 -3.47
C VAL A 223 -13.71 -6.68 -3.86
N GLY A 224 -14.94 -7.10 -4.13
CA GLY A 224 -15.26 -8.46 -4.58
C GLY A 224 -15.22 -9.52 -3.48
N ILE A 225 -14.65 -9.24 -2.31
CA ILE A 225 -14.56 -10.15 -1.15
C ILE A 225 -15.39 -9.62 0.03
N SER A 226 -15.70 -10.50 0.99
CA SER A 226 -16.44 -10.06 2.16
C SER A 226 -15.61 -9.13 3.06
N ALA A 227 -16.28 -8.29 3.86
CA ALA A 227 -15.59 -7.44 4.83
C ALA A 227 -14.79 -8.27 5.85
N SER A 228 -15.27 -9.45 6.25
CA SER A 228 -14.54 -10.37 7.12
C SER A 228 -13.27 -10.88 6.46
N ASP A 229 -13.36 -11.36 5.21
CA ASP A 229 -12.19 -11.84 4.47
C ASP A 229 -11.15 -10.73 4.27
N TYR A 230 -11.61 -9.49 4.05
CA TYR A 230 -10.72 -8.33 3.91
C TYR A 230 -9.96 -8.06 5.21
N ILE A 231 -10.64 -8.05 6.37
CA ILE A 231 -10.01 -7.90 7.70
C ILE A 231 -9.02 -9.05 7.95
N GLU A 232 -9.43 -10.30 7.66
CA GLU A 232 -8.59 -11.48 7.86
C GLU A 232 -7.32 -11.43 6.98
N GLN A 233 -7.44 -11.05 5.71
CA GLN A 233 -6.29 -10.87 4.82
C GLN A 233 -5.36 -9.74 5.31
N TYR A 234 -5.92 -8.65 5.83
CA TYR A 234 -5.17 -7.57 6.44
C TYR A 234 -4.34 -8.07 7.64
N LEU A 235 -4.96 -8.83 8.54
CA LEU A 235 -4.28 -9.42 9.71
C LEU A 235 -3.17 -10.41 9.32
N VAL A 236 -3.44 -11.29 8.34
CA VAL A 236 -2.44 -12.24 7.81
C VAL A 236 -1.22 -11.53 7.27
N MET A 237 -1.44 -10.46 6.54
CA MET A 237 -0.38 -9.65 5.98
C MET A 237 0.50 -9.02 7.07
N HIS A 238 -0.13 -8.42 8.11
CA HIS A 238 0.59 -7.89 9.26
C HIS A 238 1.36 -8.97 10.02
N ALA A 239 0.73 -10.16 10.19
CA ALA A 239 1.40 -11.30 10.80
C ALA A 239 2.66 -11.71 10.02
N LYS A 240 2.57 -11.82 8.69
CA LYS A 240 3.72 -12.13 7.83
C LYS A 240 4.84 -11.12 7.99
N ASN A 241 4.50 -9.82 7.99
CA ASN A 241 5.47 -8.75 8.16
C ASN A 241 6.18 -8.84 9.53
N LEU A 242 5.44 -9.03 10.61
CA LEU A 242 6.03 -9.18 11.95
C LEU A 242 6.94 -10.41 12.04
N LEU A 243 6.50 -11.54 11.48
CA LEU A 243 7.28 -12.77 11.47
C LEU A 243 8.58 -12.67 10.65
N SER A 244 8.59 -11.87 9.57
CA SER A 244 9.77 -11.69 8.71
C SER A 244 10.70 -10.59 9.18
N SER A 245 10.17 -9.47 9.72
CA SER A 245 10.95 -8.27 10.06
C SER A 245 11.37 -8.20 11.53
N ARG A 246 10.65 -8.86 12.43
CA ARG A 246 10.85 -8.79 13.87
C ARG A 246 11.23 -10.17 14.45
N LEU A 247 12.37 -10.67 14.01
CA LEU A 247 12.93 -11.95 14.48
C LEU A 247 13.26 -11.95 16.00
N ASP A 248 13.22 -10.78 16.63
CA ASP A 248 13.36 -10.59 18.10
C ASP A 248 12.06 -10.91 18.86
N LEU A 249 10.91 -10.97 18.16
CA LEU A 249 9.62 -11.26 18.79
C LEU A 249 9.29 -12.76 18.77
N SER A 250 8.81 -13.26 19.90
CA SER A 250 8.23 -14.60 19.96
C SER A 250 6.85 -14.63 19.28
N VAL A 251 6.42 -15.82 18.88
CA VAL A 251 5.06 -16.04 18.33
C VAL A 251 3.97 -15.57 19.30
N GLN A 252 4.19 -15.71 20.62
CA GLN A 252 3.28 -15.20 21.63
C GLN A 252 3.19 -13.66 21.57
N GLN A 253 4.32 -12.98 21.53
CA GLN A 253 4.35 -11.50 21.46
C GLN A 253 3.71 -10.98 20.17
N ILE A 254 3.87 -11.70 19.04
CA ILE A 254 3.19 -11.35 17.79
C ILE A 254 1.68 -11.58 17.91
N SER A 255 1.26 -12.68 18.53
CA SER A 255 -0.15 -12.95 18.84
C SER A 255 -0.80 -11.83 19.67
N ASP A 256 -0.13 -11.43 20.74
CA ASP A 256 -0.57 -10.35 21.64
C ASP A 256 -0.61 -9.00 20.88
N HIS A 257 0.40 -8.73 20.03
CA HIS A 257 0.46 -7.52 19.22
C HIS A 257 -0.69 -7.42 18.21
N LEU A 258 -1.15 -8.55 17.71
CA LEU A 258 -2.28 -8.63 16.76
C LEU A 258 -3.64 -8.79 17.47
N GLY A 259 -3.68 -8.73 18.82
CA GLY A 259 -4.91 -8.74 19.59
C GLY A 259 -5.59 -10.10 19.72
N TYR A 260 -4.87 -11.20 19.55
CA TYR A 260 -5.38 -12.53 19.79
C TYR A 260 -5.34 -12.87 21.29
N ALA A 261 -6.36 -13.55 21.78
CA ALA A 261 -6.46 -13.95 23.19
C ALA A 261 -5.33 -14.89 23.64
N ASP A 262 -4.82 -15.71 22.72
CA ASP A 262 -3.73 -16.66 22.93
C ASP A 262 -3.00 -17.01 21.62
N SER A 263 -1.77 -17.51 21.75
CA SER A 263 -0.96 -17.90 20.59
C SER A 263 -1.54 -19.10 19.83
N SER A 264 -2.32 -19.96 20.47
CA SER A 264 -2.93 -21.13 19.80
C SER A 264 -4.02 -20.66 18.82
N SER A 265 -4.81 -19.67 19.21
CA SER A 265 -5.83 -19.04 18.34
C SER A 265 -5.17 -18.34 17.16
N PHE A 266 -4.10 -17.59 17.38
CA PHE A 266 -3.30 -16.98 16.33
C PHE A 266 -2.68 -18.03 15.39
N CYS A 267 -2.05 -19.08 15.91
CA CYS A 267 -1.44 -20.12 15.09
C CYS A 267 -2.48 -20.83 14.19
N ARG A 268 -3.68 -21.12 14.72
CA ARG A 268 -4.79 -21.72 13.93
C ARG A 268 -5.26 -20.76 12.84
N PHE A 269 -5.43 -19.49 13.17
CA PHE A 269 -5.80 -18.46 12.21
C PHE A 269 -4.75 -18.36 11.09
N PHE A 270 -3.48 -18.20 11.43
CA PHE A 270 -2.39 -18.03 10.48
C PHE A 270 -2.25 -19.25 9.57
N LYS A 271 -2.28 -20.48 10.14
CA LYS A 271 -2.22 -21.71 9.36
C LYS A 271 -3.41 -21.90 8.42
N ARG A 272 -4.62 -21.53 8.85
CA ARG A 272 -5.83 -21.57 8.00
C ARG A 272 -5.67 -20.73 6.72
N HIS A 273 -5.03 -19.56 6.83
CA HIS A 273 -4.90 -18.63 5.72
C HIS A 273 -3.62 -18.79 4.89
N THR A 274 -2.56 -19.33 5.47
CA THR A 274 -1.26 -19.43 4.79
C THR A 274 -0.84 -20.84 4.44
N GLY A 275 -1.49 -21.84 5.04
CA GLY A 275 -1.09 -23.25 4.95
C GLY A 275 0.04 -23.65 5.89
N LEU A 276 0.76 -22.69 6.47
CA LEU A 276 1.92 -22.89 7.35
C LEU A 276 1.62 -22.39 8.77
N THR A 277 2.23 -22.99 9.77
CA THR A 277 2.27 -22.37 11.10
C THR A 277 3.23 -21.18 11.12
N PRO A 278 3.09 -20.24 12.08
CA PRO A 278 4.04 -19.13 12.21
C PRO A 278 5.50 -19.58 12.33
N GLY A 279 5.77 -20.67 13.06
CA GLY A 279 7.12 -21.22 13.19
C GLY A 279 7.66 -21.82 11.89
N GLU A 280 6.85 -22.53 11.13
CA GLU A 280 7.22 -23.03 9.80
C GLU A 280 7.49 -21.86 8.83
N TYR A 281 6.71 -20.78 8.91
CA TYR A 281 6.84 -19.60 8.05
C TYR A 281 8.16 -18.84 8.28
N ILE A 282 8.66 -18.77 9.53
CA ILE A 282 9.95 -18.13 9.86
C ILE A 282 11.13 -18.94 9.31
N CYS A 283 10.99 -20.27 9.19
CA CYS A 283 12.04 -21.16 8.72
C CYS A 283 12.15 -21.25 7.19
N HIS A 284 11.20 -20.69 6.45
CA HIS A 284 11.18 -20.60 5.00
C HIS A 284 11.71 -19.27 4.49
#